data_dedb8102eb0dfac23ed72b313650ea29
#
_entry.id   dedb8102eb0dfac23ed72b313650ea29
#
_cell.length_a   1.000
_cell.length_b   1.000
_cell.length_c   1.000
_cell.angle_alpha   90.00
_cell.angle_beta   90.00
_cell.angle_gamma   90.00
#
_symmetry.space_group_name_H-M   'P 1'
#
loop_
_entity.id
_entity.type
_entity.pdbx_description
1 polymer ?
#
loop_
_entity_poly.entity_id
_entity_poly.type
_entity_poly.pdbx_seq_one_letter_code
_entity_poly.pdbx_strand_id
1 'polypeptide(L)'
;MKRQQNIPYGRIGAYIAVIILMAALSGYVWATNRHAHLIATIPIIIFCLFRLFRIYNELVERLMFVFNAVQNDDYSFRFTENPNITRHALVNQSLNRIKEVMDNAKMQIREREKYFQLIMECANVGIVVVMENGTVAQTNTKALRIVGMERLNHIDQLRILSEELCEAMY
;
A
#
# COMPACT_ATOMS: atom_id res chain seq x y z
N MET A 1 -22.85 27.83 7.00
CA MET A 1 -21.74 28.51 6.31
C MET A 1 -20.64 27.50 5.98
N LYS A 2 -20.55 27.06 4.73
CA LYS A 2 -19.47 26.18 4.24
C LYS A 2 -18.18 27.01 4.20
N ARG A 3 -17.31 26.90 5.20
CA ARG A 3 -15.94 27.38 5.12
C ARG A 3 -15.28 26.60 3.98
N GLN A 4 -15.00 27.26 2.87
CA GLN A 4 -14.19 26.72 1.79
C GLN A 4 -12.90 26.19 2.43
N GLN A 5 -12.75 24.87 2.45
CA GLN A 5 -11.51 24.21 2.75
C GLN A 5 -10.51 24.67 1.69
N ASN A 6 -9.65 25.62 2.06
CA ASN A 6 -8.55 26.06 1.21
C ASN A 6 -7.63 24.88 0.95
N ILE A 7 -7.92 24.16 -0.13
CA ILE A 7 -7.15 23.07 -0.69
C ILE A 7 -5.72 23.59 -0.91
N PRO A 8 -4.69 22.81 -0.62
CA PRO A 8 -3.28 23.22 -0.85
C PRO A 8 -3.00 23.63 -2.30
N TYR A 9 -3.88 23.27 -3.24
CA TYR A 9 -3.83 23.70 -4.66
C TYR A 9 -3.77 25.22 -4.84
N GLY A 10 -4.43 26.03 -3.98
CA GLY A 10 -4.33 27.48 -4.07
C GLY A 10 -2.92 28.00 -3.80
N ARG A 11 -2.17 27.37 -2.89
CA ARG A 11 -0.79 27.77 -2.59
C ARG A 11 0.18 27.27 -3.66
N ILE A 12 0.00 26.05 -4.16
CA ILE A 12 0.79 25.52 -5.28
C ILE A 12 0.54 26.38 -6.51
N GLY A 13 -0.73 26.69 -6.83
CA GLY A 13 -1.11 27.59 -7.91
C GLY A 13 -0.50 28.99 -7.74
N ALA A 14 -0.49 29.54 -6.52
CA ALA A 14 0.14 30.82 -6.22
C ALA A 14 1.67 30.81 -6.46
N TYR A 15 2.39 29.77 -6.02
CA TYR A 15 3.83 29.65 -6.31
C TYR A 15 4.09 29.51 -7.81
N ILE A 16 3.31 28.71 -8.52
CA ILE A 16 3.42 28.56 -9.98
C ILE A 16 3.14 29.90 -10.68
N ALA A 17 2.08 30.63 -10.28
CA ALA A 17 1.76 31.94 -10.82
C ALA A 17 2.88 32.97 -10.58
N VAL A 18 3.46 32.98 -9.39
CA VAL A 18 4.62 33.84 -9.08
C VAL A 18 5.83 33.49 -9.94
N ILE A 19 6.12 32.21 -10.14
CA ILE A 19 7.23 31.76 -11.00
C ILE A 19 7.01 32.22 -12.45
N ILE A 20 5.80 32.05 -13.01
CA ILE A 20 5.47 32.46 -14.37
C ILE A 20 5.59 33.98 -14.52
N LEU A 21 5.05 34.75 -13.55
CA LEU A 21 5.10 36.20 -13.56
C LEU A 21 6.54 36.71 -13.46
N MET A 22 7.35 36.13 -12.61
CA MET A 22 8.77 36.49 -12.48
C MET A 22 9.60 36.09 -13.70
N ALA A 23 9.29 34.95 -14.34
CA ALA A 23 9.93 34.55 -15.58
C ALA A 23 9.59 35.51 -16.73
N ALA A 24 8.33 35.94 -16.86
CA ALA A 24 7.89 36.94 -17.85
C ALA A 24 8.56 38.30 -17.60
N LEU A 25 8.61 38.76 -16.35
CA LEU A 25 9.31 39.99 -16.00
C LEU A 25 10.81 39.92 -16.29
N SER A 26 11.47 38.81 -16.03
CA SER A 26 12.90 38.65 -16.34
C SER A 26 13.16 38.68 -17.84
N GLY A 27 12.28 38.08 -18.67
CA GLY A 27 12.37 38.15 -20.11
C GLY A 27 12.20 39.60 -20.66
N TYR A 28 11.24 40.35 -20.12
CA TYR A 28 11.03 41.75 -20.47
C TYR A 28 12.23 42.62 -20.08
N VAL A 29 12.78 42.45 -18.90
CA VAL A 29 13.96 43.17 -18.39
C VAL A 29 15.21 42.87 -19.20
N TRP A 30 15.37 41.59 -19.63
CA TRP A 30 16.45 41.22 -20.55
C TRP A 30 16.37 42.00 -21.87
N ALA A 31 15.18 42.10 -22.46
CA ALA A 31 14.94 42.83 -23.72
C ALA A 31 15.22 44.34 -23.59
N THR A 32 15.10 44.92 -22.39
CA THR A 32 15.34 46.34 -22.09
C THR A 32 16.76 46.64 -21.59
N ASN A 33 17.67 45.66 -21.60
CA ASN A 33 19.09 45.78 -21.23
C ASN A 33 19.34 46.27 -19.79
N ARG A 34 18.37 46.11 -18.88
CA ARG A 34 18.47 46.48 -17.45
C ARG A 34 18.75 45.26 -16.57
N HIS A 35 19.98 44.75 -16.61
CA HIS A 35 20.35 43.47 -15.92
C HIS A 35 20.33 43.52 -14.40
N ALA A 36 20.33 44.69 -13.76
CA ALA A 36 20.35 44.84 -12.33
C ALA A 36 19.15 44.14 -11.60
N HIS A 37 17.99 44.06 -12.25
CA HIS A 37 16.81 43.43 -11.67
C HIS A 37 16.85 41.90 -11.67
N LEU A 38 17.71 41.27 -12.48
CA LEU A 38 17.91 39.80 -12.50
C LEU A 38 18.45 39.30 -11.17
N ILE A 39 19.26 40.11 -10.47
CA ILE A 39 19.81 39.79 -9.16
C ILE A 39 18.70 39.55 -8.13
N ALA A 40 17.57 40.25 -8.23
CA ALA A 40 16.43 40.13 -7.33
C ALA A 40 15.45 39.01 -7.75
N THR A 41 15.23 38.81 -9.07
CA THR A 41 14.25 37.83 -9.57
C THR A 41 14.70 36.38 -9.39
N ILE A 42 16.01 36.09 -9.59
CA ILE A 42 16.56 34.76 -9.48
C ILE A 42 16.37 34.15 -8.06
N PRO A 43 16.71 34.85 -6.95
CA PRO A 43 16.50 34.32 -5.60
C PRO A 43 15.02 34.02 -5.29
N ILE A 44 14.09 34.82 -5.81
CA ILE A 44 12.65 34.64 -5.59
C ILE A 44 12.19 33.36 -6.30
N ILE A 45 12.61 33.13 -7.54
CA ILE A 45 12.30 31.90 -8.29
C ILE A 45 12.86 30.69 -7.56
N ILE A 46 14.12 30.73 -7.14
CA ILE A 46 14.77 29.62 -6.40
C ILE A 46 14.02 29.34 -5.09
N PHE A 47 13.62 30.37 -4.35
CA PHE A 47 12.82 30.22 -3.14
C PHE A 47 11.47 29.55 -3.40
N CYS A 48 10.75 29.95 -4.45
CA CYS A 48 9.48 29.35 -4.83
C CYS A 48 9.65 27.87 -5.25
N LEU A 49 10.69 27.56 -6.02
CA LEU A 49 11.02 26.18 -6.41
C LEU A 49 11.36 25.32 -5.20
N PHE A 50 12.16 25.84 -4.27
CA PHE A 50 12.49 25.14 -3.03
C PHE A 50 11.25 24.86 -2.18
N ARG A 51 10.31 25.81 -2.09
CA ARG A 51 9.04 25.64 -1.38
C ARG A 51 8.15 24.60 -2.03
N LEU A 52 8.08 24.57 -3.37
CA LEU A 52 7.35 23.53 -4.11
C LEU A 52 7.96 22.15 -3.91
N PHE A 53 9.29 22.05 -4.00
CA PHE A 53 10.01 20.80 -3.78
C PHE A 53 9.79 20.25 -2.37
N ARG A 54 9.78 21.12 -1.36
CA ARG A 54 9.47 20.71 0.01
C ARG A 54 8.05 20.15 0.16
N ILE A 55 7.04 20.81 -0.46
CA ILE A 55 5.66 20.33 -0.45
C ILE A 55 5.55 18.97 -1.13
N TYR A 56 6.25 18.80 -2.25
CA TYR A 56 6.29 17.54 -2.98
C TYR A 56 6.92 16.42 -2.13
N ASN A 57 8.07 16.66 -1.52
CA ASN A 57 8.74 15.66 -0.67
C ASN A 57 7.88 15.26 0.53
N GLU A 58 7.22 16.21 1.21
CA GLU A 58 6.31 15.90 2.31
C GLU A 58 5.17 14.95 1.87
N LEU A 59 4.70 15.06 0.63
CA LEU A 59 3.67 14.17 0.09
C LEU A 59 4.25 12.78 -0.23
N VAL A 60 5.41 12.73 -0.88
CA VAL A 60 6.09 11.48 -1.23
C VAL A 60 6.44 10.68 0.02
N GLU A 61 7.00 11.31 1.04
CA GLU A 61 7.32 10.65 2.32
C GLU A 61 6.10 9.99 2.96
N ARG A 62 4.93 10.65 2.92
CA ARG A 62 3.67 10.07 3.44
C ARG A 62 3.22 8.86 2.63
N LEU A 63 3.31 8.93 1.30
CA LEU A 63 2.98 7.80 0.44
C LEU A 63 3.93 6.64 0.69
N MET A 64 5.23 6.89 0.76
CA MET A 64 6.24 5.87 1.05
C MET A 64 6.02 5.23 2.43
N PHE A 65 5.64 6.03 3.43
CA PHE A 65 5.28 5.51 4.75
C PHE A 65 4.12 4.52 4.67
N VAL A 66 3.05 4.85 3.94
CA VAL A 66 1.90 3.94 3.76
C VAL A 66 2.32 2.67 3.03
N PHE A 67 3.11 2.78 1.96
CA PHE A 67 3.61 1.62 1.23
C PHE A 67 4.44 0.69 2.11
N ASN A 68 5.38 1.25 2.87
CA ASN A 68 6.20 0.48 3.80
C ASN A 68 5.37 -0.18 4.90
N ALA A 69 4.38 0.52 5.45
CA ALA A 69 3.49 -0.03 6.45
C ALA A 69 2.66 -1.20 5.90
N VAL A 70 2.12 -1.06 4.69
CA VAL A 70 1.38 -2.14 4.00
C VAL A 70 2.29 -3.33 3.73
N GLN A 71 3.53 -3.10 3.27
CA GLN A 71 4.49 -4.17 3.00
C GLN A 71 4.88 -4.93 4.27
N ASN A 72 4.95 -4.25 5.41
CA ASN A 72 5.27 -4.84 6.71
C ASN A 72 4.04 -5.34 7.48
N ASP A 73 2.86 -5.37 6.84
CA ASP A 73 1.60 -5.77 7.49
C ASP A 73 1.21 -4.91 8.70
N ASP A 74 1.77 -3.70 8.81
CA ASP A 74 1.48 -2.77 9.90
C ASP A 74 0.35 -1.81 9.51
N TYR A 75 -0.82 -2.08 10.03
CA TYR A 75 -2.02 -1.24 9.85
C TYR A 75 -2.38 -0.45 11.13
N SER A 76 -1.49 -0.35 12.10
CA SER A 76 -1.76 0.31 13.38
C SER A 76 -1.75 1.84 13.27
N PHE A 77 -1.14 2.41 12.22
CA PHE A 77 -1.01 3.86 12.03
C PHE A 77 -2.33 4.54 11.66
N ARG A 78 -2.46 5.80 12.03
CA ARG A 78 -3.55 6.68 11.60
C ARG A 78 -3.05 8.11 11.38
N PHE A 79 -3.36 8.68 10.24
CA PHE A 79 -3.05 10.08 9.94
C PHE A 79 -4.09 11.02 10.54
N THR A 80 -3.62 12.17 11.05
CA THR A 80 -4.50 13.19 11.59
C THR A 80 -5.33 13.87 10.48
N GLU A 81 -6.64 13.83 10.61
CA GLU A 81 -7.59 14.36 9.62
C GLU A 81 -8.04 15.80 9.94
N ASN A 82 -7.64 16.36 11.09
CA ASN A 82 -8.10 17.67 11.50
C ASN A 82 -7.53 18.77 10.59
N PRO A 83 -8.37 19.49 9.82
CA PRO A 83 -7.94 20.53 8.90
C PRO A 83 -7.28 21.74 9.60
N ASN A 84 -7.56 21.94 10.89
CA ASN A 84 -6.96 23.03 11.69
C ASN A 84 -5.51 22.70 12.11
N ILE A 85 -5.15 21.41 12.17
CA ILE A 85 -3.84 20.93 12.61
C ILE A 85 -2.98 20.53 11.40
N THR A 86 -3.58 19.98 10.35
CA THR A 86 -2.84 19.36 9.25
C THR A 86 -3.20 20.00 7.90
N ARG A 87 -2.17 20.50 7.20
CA ARG A 87 -2.32 21.10 5.85
C ARG A 87 -2.84 20.11 4.80
N HIS A 88 -2.63 18.83 5.03
CA HIS A 88 -2.96 17.75 4.11
C HIS A 88 -4.10 16.86 4.62
N ALA A 89 -5.07 17.45 5.33
CA ALA A 89 -6.18 16.70 5.92
C ALA A 89 -6.95 15.83 4.93
N LEU A 90 -7.17 16.31 3.70
CA LEU A 90 -7.83 15.53 2.64
C LEU A 90 -6.99 14.34 2.18
N VAL A 91 -5.68 14.54 2.03
CA VAL A 91 -4.76 13.44 1.67
C VAL A 91 -4.73 12.42 2.81
N ASN A 92 -4.61 12.88 4.05
CA ASN A 92 -4.63 12.01 5.22
C ASN A 92 -5.94 11.21 5.33
N GLN A 93 -7.08 11.84 5.06
CA GLN A 93 -8.38 11.17 5.01
C GLN A 93 -8.42 10.09 3.93
N SER A 94 -7.92 10.39 2.73
CA SER A 94 -7.85 9.43 1.64
C SER A 94 -6.92 8.25 1.97
N LEU A 95 -5.76 8.52 2.58
CA LEU A 95 -4.81 7.49 3.01
C LEU A 95 -5.40 6.61 4.12
N ASN A 96 -6.10 7.19 5.11
CA ASN A 96 -6.80 6.44 6.15
C ASN A 96 -7.90 5.55 5.56
N ARG A 97 -8.63 6.03 4.54
CA ARG A 97 -9.65 5.24 3.86
C ARG A 97 -9.07 4.08 3.06
N ILE A 98 -7.96 4.30 2.36
CA ILE A 98 -7.24 3.22 1.65
C ILE A 98 -6.78 2.16 2.66
N LYS A 99 -6.18 2.58 3.77
CA LYS A 99 -5.80 1.69 4.87
C LYS A 99 -6.99 0.85 5.35
N GLU A 100 -8.12 1.47 5.66
CA GLU A 100 -9.32 0.78 6.14
C GLU A 100 -9.83 -0.28 5.15
N VAL A 101 -9.85 0.05 3.85
CA VAL A 101 -10.22 -0.90 2.79
C VAL A 101 -9.26 -2.09 2.75
N MET A 102 -7.96 -1.85 2.86
CA MET A 102 -6.94 -2.91 2.84
C MET A 102 -7.02 -3.80 4.10
N ASP A 103 -7.22 -3.21 5.27
CA ASP A 103 -7.36 -3.91 6.54
C ASP A 103 -8.60 -4.83 6.52
N ASN A 104 -9.74 -4.30 6.06
CA ASN A 104 -10.97 -5.07 5.89
C ASN A 104 -10.80 -6.22 4.88
N ALA A 105 -10.13 -5.97 3.74
CA ALA A 105 -9.88 -7.01 2.74
C ALA A 105 -9.01 -8.14 3.34
N LYS A 106 -7.98 -7.80 4.12
CA LYS A 106 -7.12 -8.77 4.79
C LYS A 106 -7.85 -9.57 5.86
N MET A 107 -8.71 -8.91 6.64
CA MET A 107 -9.58 -9.61 7.60
C MET A 107 -10.49 -10.62 6.91
N GLN A 108 -11.13 -10.24 5.80
CA GLN A 108 -11.98 -11.16 5.03
C GLN A 108 -11.21 -12.38 4.50
N ILE A 109 -9.98 -12.19 4.02
CA ILE A 109 -9.13 -13.31 3.59
C ILE A 109 -8.85 -14.24 4.75
N ARG A 110 -8.42 -13.72 5.91
CA ARG A 110 -8.15 -14.52 7.12
C ARG A 110 -9.40 -15.25 7.63
N GLU A 111 -10.56 -14.63 7.58
CA GLU A 111 -11.82 -15.27 7.98
C GLU A 111 -12.17 -16.41 7.02
N ARG A 112 -12.00 -16.23 5.71
CA ARG A 112 -12.21 -17.29 4.72
C ARG A 112 -11.25 -18.45 4.92
N GLU A 113 -9.97 -18.19 5.18
CA GLU A 113 -8.98 -19.22 5.48
C GLU A 113 -9.37 -20.05 6.72
N LYS A 114 -9.74 -19.36 7.82
CA LYS A 114 -10.21 -20.03 9.03
C LYS A 114 -11.48 -20.85 8.78
N TYR A 115 -12.42 -20.29 8.03
CA TYR A 115 -13.65 -21.00 7.69
C TYR A 115 -13.37 -22.23 6.84
N PHE A 116 -12.49 -22.12 5.86
CA PHE A 116 -12.05 -23.25 5.04
C PHE A 116 -11.36 -24.33 5.89
N GLN A 117 -10.46 -23.95 6.81
CA GLN A 117 -9.84 -24.88 7.73
C GLN A 117 -10.87 -25.62 8.61
N LEU A 118 -11.85 -24.89 9.14
CA LEU A 118 -12.94 -25.49 9.94
C LEU A 118 -13.74 -26.50 9.11
N ILE A 119 -14.12 -26.18 7.88
CA ILE A 119 -14.84 -27.10 6.99
C ILE A 119 -14.00 -28.37 6.75
N MET A 120 -12.71 -28.20 6.44
CA MET A 120 -11.78 -29.31 6.25
C MET A 120 -11.72 -30.23 7.47
N GLU A 121 -11.60 -29.65 8.67
CA GLU A 121 -11.53 -30.44 9.91
C GLU A 121 -12.85 -31.09 10.33
N CYS A 122 -13.99 -30.44 10.04
CA CYS A 122 -15.31 -30.99 10.31
C CYS A 122 -15.74 -32.09 9.35
N ALA A 123 -15.08 -32.23 8.20
CA ALA A 123 -15.37 -33.26 7.21
C ALA A 123 -15.11 -34.67 7.80
N ASN A 124 -16.10 -35.55 7.69
CA ASN A 124 -15.97 -36.94 8.15
C ASN A 124 -15.25 -37.86 7.12
N VAL A 125 -14.48 -37.26 6.23
CA VAL A 125 -13.64 -37.91 5.22
C VAL A 125 -12.22 -37.40 5.34
N GLY A 126 -11.22 -38.23 5.01
CA GLY A 126 -9.83 -37.80 4.89
C GLY A 126 -9.66 -36.95 3.66
N ILE A 127 -9.17 -35.71 3.84
CA ILE A 127 -8.91 -34.77 2.76
C ILE A 127 -7.42 -34.49 2.69
N VAL A 128 -6.83 -34.66 1.51
CA VAL A 128 -5.44 -34.32 1.19
C VAL A 128 -5.44 -33.49 -0.07
N VAL A 129 -4.86 -32.30 0.00
CA VAL A 129 -4.66 -31.42 -1.17
C VAL A 129 -3.21 -31.54 -1.61
N VAL A 130 -3.00 -31.94 -2.86
CA VAL A 130 -1.68 -32.22 -3.42
C VAL A 130 -1.40 -31.22 -4.54
N MET A 131 -0.18 -30.70 -4.60
CA MET A 131 0.33 -29.88 -5.70
C MET A 131 0.81 -30.79 -6.84
N GLU A 132 0.97 -30.25 -8.05
CA GLU A 132 1.45 -30.97 -9.23
C GLU A 132 2.80 -31.67 -9.04
N ASN A 133 3.64 -31.16 -8.14
CA ASN A 133 4.94 -31.76 -7.81
C ASN A 133 4.87 -32.85 -6.74
N GLY A 134 3.68 -33.29 -6.33
CA GLY A 134 3.48 -34.30 -5.28
C GLY A 134 3.60 -33.78 -3.83
N THR A 135 3.88 -32.49 -3.64
CA THR A 135 3.91 -31.89 -2.29
C THR A 135 2.49 -31.76 -1.74
N VAL A 136 2.28 -32.15 -0.50
CA VAL A 136 1.00 -31.99 0.18
C VAL A 136 0.87 -30.53 0.65
N ALA A 137 -0.06 -29.83 0.05
CA ALA A 137 -0.36 -28.44 0.40
C ALA A 137 -1.19 -28.35 1.69
N GLN A 138 -2.15 -29.26 1.87
CA GLN A 138 -3.03 -29.27 3.03
C GLN A 138 -3.60 -30.66 3.29
N THR A 139 -3.83 -30.98 4.57
CA THR A 139 -4.45 -32.23 5.00
C THR A 139 -5.27 -32.00 6.26
N ASN A 140 -6.37 -32.72 6.43
CA ASN A 140 -7.14 -32.67 7.65
C ASN A 140 -6.74 -33.79 8.63
N THR A 141 -7.09 -33.61 9.90
CA THR A 141 -6.80 -34.55 10.96
C THR A 141 -7.36 -35.96 10.67
N LYS A 142 -8.47 -36.06 9.95
CA LYS A 142 -9.07 -37.33 9.58
C LYS A 142 -8.21 -38.11 8.58
N ALA A 143 -7.62 -37.43 7.57
CA ALA A 143 -6.69 -38.06 6.64
C ALA A 143 -5.46 -38.60 7.36
N LEU A 144 -4.85 -37.80 8.24
CA LEU A 144 -3.68 -38.23 9.02
C LEU A 144 -3.97 -39.44 9.89
N ARG A 145 -5.16 -39.52 10.50
CA ARG A 145 -5.58 -40.70 11.28
C ARG A 145 -5.80 -41.94 10.42
N ILE A 146 -6.39 -41.81 9.23
CA ILE A 146 -6.60 -42.93 8.31
C ILE A 146 -5.27 -43.50 7.83
N VAL A 147 -4.32 -42.59 7.53
CA VAL A 147 -2.97 -42.94 7.05
C VAL A 147 -2.06 -43.41 8.21
N GLY A 148 -2.41 -43.11 9.46
CA GLY A 148 -1.60 -43.45 10.66
C GLY A 148 -0.32 -42.62 10.80
N MET A 149 -0.28 -41.42 10.21
CA MET A 149 0.87 -40.51 10.22
C MET A 149 0.55 -39.24 10.99
N GLU A 150 1.56 -38.67 11.69
CA GLU A 150 1.42 -37.37 12.34
C GLU A 150 1.49 -36.21 11.35
N ARG A 151 2.23 -36.39 10.26
CA ARG A 151 2.42 -35.39 9.20
C ARG A 151 2.58 -36.06 7.85
N LEU A 152 1.97 -35.46 6.82
CA LEU A 152 2.10 -35.86 5.45
C LEU A 152 2.54 -34.65 4.63
N ASN A 153 3.80 -34.61 4.21
CA ASN A 153 4.38 -33.49 3.46
C ASN A 153 4.49 -33.75 1.95
N HIS A 154 4.58 -35.05 1.55
CA HIS A 154 4.69 -35.47 0.18
C HIS A 154 3.98 -36.80 -0.01
N ILE A 155 3.33 -36.99 -1.17
CA ILE A 155 2.56 -38.20 -1.44
C ILE A 155 3.43 -39.47 -1.47
N ASP A 156 4.71 -39.35 -1.80
CA ASP A 156 5.64 -40.52 -1.77
C ASP A 156 5.75 -41.16 -0.38
N GLN A 157 5.44 -40.45 0.67
CA GLN A 157 5.38 -41.01 2.02
C GLN A 157 4.30 -42.08 2.16
N LEU A 158 3.26 -42.03 1.33
CA LEU A 158 2.17 -43.03 1.28
C LEU A 158 2.62 -44.33 0.64
N ARG A 159 3.72 -44.36 -0.12
CA ARG A 159 4.27 -45.56 -0.72
C ARG A 159 4.66 -46.63 0.30
N ILE A 160 4.97 -46.22 1.52
CA ILE A 160 5.26 -47.09 2.65
C ILE A 160 4.01 -47.91 3.07
N LEU A 161 2.82 -47.35 2.85
CA LEU A 161 1.53 -47.95 3.24
C LEU A 161 0.92 -48.75 2.11
N SER A 162 0.90 -48.20 0.88
CA SER A 162 0.39 -48.84 -0.35
C SER A 162 0.92 -48.11 -1.57
N GLU A 163 1.52 -48.87 -2.48
CA GLU A 163 1.99 -48.33 -3.77
C GLU A 163 0.81 -47.90 -4.63
N GLU A 164 -0.29 -48.67 -4.62
CA GLU A 164 -1.53 -48.38 -5.35
C GLU A 164 -2.16 -47.03 -4.88
N LEU A 165 -2.11 -46.75 -3.56
CA LEU A 165 -2.64 -45.49 -3.02
C LEU A 165 -1.80 -44.31 -3.49
N CYS A 166 -0.49 -44.45 -3.57
CA CYS A 166 0.40 -43.41 -4.04
C CYS A 166 0.17 -43.13 -5.53
N GLU A 167 0.07 -44.18 -6.36
CA GLU A 167 -0.21 -44.02 -7.80
C GLU A 167 -1.59 -43.42 -8.11
N ALA A 168 -2.58 -43.72 -7.29
CA ALA A 168 -3.93 -43.15 -7.45
C ALA A 168 -4.02 -41.65 -7.09
N MET A 169 -3.02 -41.09 -6.42
CA MET A 169 -2.96 -39.67 -6.01
C MET A 169 -2.08 -38.80 -6.92
N TYR A 170 -1.36 -39.43 -7.91
CA TYR A 170 -0.64 -38.73 -8.97
C TYR A 170 -1.57 -38.52 -10.18
#